data_08ac4ab499d43b839fcd94553264166c
#
_entry.id   08ac4ab499d43b839fcd94553264166c
#
_cell.length_a   1.000
_cell.length_b   1.000
_cell.length_c   1.000
_cell.angle_alpha   90.00
_cell.angle_beta   90.00
_cell.angle_gamma   90.00
#
_symmetry.space_group_name_H-M   'P 1'
#
loop_
_entity.id
_entity.type
_entity.pdbx_description
1 polymer ?
#
loop_
_entity_poly.entity_id
_entity_poly.type
_entity_poly.pdbx_seq_one_letter_code
_entity_poly.pdbx_strand_id
1 'polypeptide(L)'
;MYISKRALRKHFDPREYPKETYLLCELRWRGGVRSWQHWVRNDDDNYHAEQYFLEEIFEPRSYNICDMTWYLSYSPCWKCCQVIEGFLEEQRNVNIDIRVARLYYVNNPRNCMALRELKSFQGVKITAMEDEDYDYCWDTFIQPDVNYDFSPKKFKSEIQRNRVKLEDIFQGLHL
;
A
#
# COMPACT_ATOMS: atom_id res chain seq x y z
N MET A 1 16.24 2.65 -6.31
CA MET A 1 16.29 2.88 -4.85
C MET A 1 15.77 1.63 -4.13
N TYR A 2 16.57 1.11 -3.19
CA TYR A 2 16.28 -0.17 -2.54
C TYR A 2 16.12 -0.02 -1.04
N ILE A 3 15.25 -0.85 -0.45
CA ILE A 3 15.19 -1.02 1.00
C ILE A 3 16.02 -2.23 1.40
N SER A 4 16.34 -2.35 2.69
CA SER A 4 17.08 -3.50 3.19
C SER A 4 16.20 -4.73 3.28
N LYS A 5 16.80 -5.92 3.14
CA LYS A 5 16.10 -7.19 3.35
C LYS A 5 15.46 -7.25 4.74
N ARG A 6 16.19 -6.75 5.72
CA ARG A 6 15.71 -6.73 7.11
C ARG A 6 14.44 -5.89 7.25
N ALA A 7 14.41 -4.72 6.59
CA ALA A 7 13.24 -3.85 6.63
C ALA A 7 12.03 -4.51 5.98
N LEU A 8 12.20 -5.12 4.81
CA LEU A 8 11.10 -5.80 4.14
C LEU A 8 10.56 -6.94 5.00
N ARG A 9 11.43 -7.79 5.54
CA ARG A 9 11.01 -8.91 6.38
C ARG A 9 10.26 -8.46 7.61
N LYS A 10 10.76 -7.43 8.29
CA LYS A 10 10.15 -6.95 9.53
C LYS A 10 8.84 -6.24 9.29
N HIS A 11 8.83 -5.30 8.35
CA HIS A 11 7.70 -4.38 8.20
C HIS A 11 6.56 -4.94 7.35
N PHE A 12 6.83 -5.95 6.53
CA PHE A 12 5.80 -6.58 5.71
C PHE A 12 5.43 -7.99 6.17
N ASP A 13 5.96 -8.45 7.30
CA ASP A 13 5.53 -9.69 7.93
C ASP A 13 4.19 -9.48 8.62
N PRO A 14 3.09 -10.07 8.14
CA PRO A 14 1.78 -9.79 8.71
C PRO A 14 1.55 -10.41 10.09
N ARG A 15 2.52 -11.17 10.60
CA ARG A 15 2.46 -11.77 11.94
C ARG A 15 2.97 -10.84 13.03
N GLU A 16 3.65 -9.76 12.65
CA GLU A 16 4.23 -8.79 13.57
C GLU A 16 3.52 -7.45 13.42
N TYR A 17 3.65 -6.57 14.43
CA TYR A 17 2.97 -5.27 14.42
C TYR A 17 3.95 -4.15 14.82
N PRO A 18 4.95 -3.86 13.95
CA PRO A 18 5.88 -2.77 14.24
C PRO A 18 5.18 -1.42 14.19
N LYS A 19 5.74 -0.45 14.92
CA LYS A 19 5.17 0.89 15.00
C LYS A 19 5.36 1.69 13.71
N GLU A 20 6.51 1.54 13.08
CA GLU A 20 6.82 2.26 11.84
C GLU A 20 6.00 1.74 10.68
N THR A 21 5.71 2.61 9.73
CA THR A 21 4.99 2.24 8.50
C THR A 21 5.87 2.44 7.29
N TYR A 22 5.69 1.56 6.30
CA TYR A 22 6.39 1.62 5.02
C TYR A 22 5.40 1.68 3.88
N LEU A 23 5.72 2.51 2.91
CA LEU A 23 5.03 2.58 1.62
C LEU A 23 6.03 2.29 0.52
N LEU A 24 5.77 1.26 -0.28
CA LEU A 24 6.54 0.96 -1.48
C LEU A 24 5.68 1.31 -2.68
N CYS A 25 6.19 2.16 -3.55
CA CYS A 25 5.43 2.65 -4.71
C CYS A 25 6.07 2.22 -6.01
N GLU A 26 5.27 1.69 -6.91
CA GLU A 26 5.62 1.57 -8.32
C GLU A 26 4.67 2.44 -9.12
N LEU A 27 5.24 3.31 -9.94
CA LEU A 27 4.49 4.29 -10.71
C LEU A 27 4.81 4.11 -12.18
N ARG A 28 3.75 4.03 -13.00
CA ARG A 28 3.90 3.85 -14.44
C ARG A 28 3.01 4.82 -15.18
N TRP A 29 3.62 5.64 -16.04
CA TRP A 29 2.90 6.51 -16.94
C TRP A 29 2.57 5.76 -18.21
N ARG A 30 1.30 5.76 -18.62
CA ARG A 30 0.92 5.10 -19.88
C ARG A 30 1.57 5.81 -21.06
N GLY A 31 2.12 5.02 -21.97
CA GLY A 31 2.94 5.52 -23.08
C GLY A 31 4.41 5.68 -22.72
N GLY A 32 4.77 5.55 -21.46
CA GLY A 32 6.15 5.52 -21.02
C GLY A 32 6.75 4.13 -21.11
N VAL A 33 8.08 4.06 -21.18
CA VAL A 33 8.81 2.81 -21.37
C VAL A 33 9.23 2.18 -20.04
N ARG A 34 9.29 2.99 -18.98
CA ARG A 34 9.81 2.53 -17.68
C ARG A 34 8.83 2.78 -16.55
N SER A 35 8.84 1.87 -15.57
CA SER A 35 8.24 2.12 -14.27
C SER A 35 9.26 2.80 -13.35
N TRP A 36 8.77 3.53 -12.40
CA TRP A 36 9.57 4.22 -11.40
C TRP A 36 9.20 3.68 -10.03
N GLN A 37 10.21 3.35 -9.22
CA GLN A 37 10.03 2.81 -7.89
C GLN A 37 10.54 3.78 -6.84
N HIS A 38 9.79 3.90 -5.75
CA HIS A 38 10.18 4.71 -4.62
C HIS A 38 9.64 4.11 -3.33
N TRP A 39 10.22 4.46 -2.21
CA TRP A 39 9.71 3.99 -0.93
C TRP A 39 9.82 5.10 0.12
N VAL A 40 8.90 5.05 1.09
CA VAL A 40 8.84 5.99 2.21
C VAL A 40 8.70 5.19 3.50
N ARG A 41 9.46 5.59 4.50
CA ARG A 41 9.32 5.09 5.86
C ARG A 41 8.81 6.22 6.73
N ASN A 42 7.88 5.95 7.62
CA ASN A 42 7.36 6.95 8.53
C ASN A 42 7.23 6.39 9.95
N ASP A 43 7.73 7.17 10.90
CA ASP A 43 7.58 6.93 12.33
C ASP A 43 6.89 8.12 13.04
N ASP A 44 6.41 9.11 12.27
CA ASP A 44 5.75 10.28 12.79
C ASP A 44 4.22 10.12 12.72
N ASP A 45 3.57 10.16 13.87
CA ASP A 45 2.11 10.01 13.96
C ASP A 45 1.35 11.18 13.31
N ASN A 46 2.01 12.31 13.05
CA ASN A 46 1.37 13.51 12.52
C ASN A 46 1.46 13.64 11.00
N TYR A 47 2.40 12.94 10.38
CA TYR A 47 2.62 13.06 8.94
C TYR A 47 2.93 11.69 8.37
N HIS A 48 1.87 10.98 7.96
CA HIS A 48 1.96 9.59 7.55
C HIS A 48 2.64 9.44 6.18
N ALA A 49 3.13 8.24 5.91
CA ALA A 49 3.88 7.95 4.69
C ALA A 49 3.05 8.23 3.42
N GLU A 50 1.75 7.94 3.45
CA GLU A 50 0.85 8.16 2.31
C GLU A 50 0.76 9.65 1.99
N GLN A 51 0.53 10.47 2.99
CA GLN A 51 0.45 11.92 2.82
C GLN A 51 1.78 12.50 2.36
N TYR A 52 2.88 12.07 2.97
CA TYR A 52 4.21 12.51 2.58
C TYR A 52 4.49 12.18 1.11
N PHE A 53 4.16 10.96 0.68
CA PHE A 53 4.37 10.57 -0.72
C PHE A 53 3.59 11.47 -1.68
N LEU A 54 2.30 11.68 -1.40
CA LEU A 54 1.45 12.44 -2.30
C LEU A 54 1.80 13.93 -2.34
N GLU A 55 2.23 14.51 -1.23
CA GLU A 55 2.53 15.92 -1.13
C GLU A 55 3.97 16.27 -1.50
N GLU A 56 4.94 15.41 -1.16
CA GLU A 56 6.36 15.76 -1.27
C GLU A 56 7.09 14.99 -2.38
N ILE A 57 6.61 13.81 -2.76
CA ILE A 57 7.34 12.91 -3.67
C ILE A 57 6.71 12.89 -5.07
N PHE A 58 5.38 12.77 -5.13
CA PHE A 58 4.69 12.66 -6.41
C PHE A 58 4.81 13.97 -7.21
N GLU A 59 5.23 13.84 -8.46
CA GLU A 59 5.29 14.96 -9.40
C GLU A 59 4.34 14.70 -10.56
N PRO A 60 3.33 15.56 -10.78
CA PRO A 60 2.45 15.43 -11.94
C PRO A 60 3.26 15.57 -13.23
N ARG A 61 3.03 14.68 -14.16
CA ARG A 61 3.65 14.75 -15.50
C ARG A 61 2.55 14.65 -16.53
N SER A 62 2.29 15.71 -17.26
CA SER A 62 1.34 15.74 -18.37
C SER A 62 -0.05 15.23 -17.98
N TYR A 63 -0.92 15.09 -18.98
CA TYR A 63 -2.27 14.56 -18.81
C TYR A 63 -2.37 13.07 -19.08
N ASN A 64 -1.22 12.38 -19.20
CA ASN A 64 -1.21 10.94 -19.42
C ASN A 64 -1.72 10.21 -18.17
N ILE A 65 -2.31 9.06 -18.38
CA ILE A 65 -2.78 8.25 -17.26
C ILE A 65 -1.57 7.68 -16.52
N CYS A 66 -1.63 7.81 -15.20
CA CYS A 66 -0.63 7.26 -14.30
C CYS A 66 -1.25 6.09 -13.53
N ASP A 67 -0.66 4.92 -13.65
CA ASP A 67 -1.04 3.76 -12.85
C ASP A 67 -0.05 3.63 -11.71
N MET A 68 -0.54 3.81 -10.48
CA MET A 68 0.25 3.79 -9.26
C MET A 68 -0.12 2.57 -8.43
N THR A 69 0.86 1.81 -8.01
CA THR A 69 0.67 0.67 -7.10
C THR A 69 1.41 0.96 -5.80
N TRP A 70 0.69 0.86 -4.69
CA TRP A 70 1.25 0.98 -3.35
C TRP A 70 1.22 -0.35 -2.63
N TYR A 71 2.36 -0.72 -2.07
CA TYR A 71 2.46 -1.82 -1.12
C TYR A 71 2.65 -1.20 0.25
N LEU A 72 1.60 -1.28 1.09
CA LEU A 72 1.60 -0.65 2.40
C LEU A 72 1.79 -1.69 3.50
N SER A 73 2.66 -1.40 4.45
CA SER A 73 2.80 -2.27 5.62
C SER A 73 1.55 -2.29 6.50
N TYR A 74 0.75 -1.21 6.46
CA TYR A 74 -0.56 -1.09 7.10
C TYR A 74 -1.55 -0.43 6.16
N SER A 75 -2.82 -0.82 6.24
CA SER A 75 -3.87 -0.12 5.51
C SER A 75 -3.95 1.35 5.96
N PRO A 76 -4.39 2.27 5.08
CA PRO A 76 -4.48 3.68 5.44
C PRO A 76 -5.48 3.93 6.57
N CYS A 77 -5.14 4.84 7.48
CA CYS A 77 -6.10 5.31 8.48
C CYS A 77 -7.14 6.23 7.81
N TRP A 78 -8.17 6.60 8.56
CA TRP A 78 -9.25 7.42 8.01
C TRP A 78 -8.76 8.77 7.48
N LYS A 79 -7.77 9.37 8.13
CA LYS A 79 -7.19 10.63 7.67
C LYS A 79 -6.46 10.47 6.34
N CYS A 80 -5.66 9.41 6.21
CA CYS A 80 -4.95 9.13 4.97
C CYS A 80 -5.91 8.77 3.83
N CYS A 81 -7.00 8.07 4.12
CA CYS A 81 -8.04 7.82 3.12
C CYS A 81 -8.57 9.14 2.56
N GLN A 82 -8.84 10.13 3.42
CA GLN A 82 -9.32 11.44 2.97
C GLN A 82 -8.26 12.17 2.14
N VAL A 83 -6.99 12.09 2.52
CA VAL A 83 -5.90 12.69 1.76
C VAL A 83 -5.81 12.07 0.36
N ILE A 84 -5.91 10.74 0.27
CA ILE A 84 -5.89 10.04 -1.01
C ILE A 84 -7.07 10.46 -1.88
N GLU A 85 -8.27 10.55 -1.30
CA GLU A 85 -9.47 10.98 -2.03
C GLU A 85 -9.31 12.37 -2.59
N GLY A 86 -8.84 13.31 -1.76
CA GLY A 86 -8.57 14.68 -2.22
C GLY A 86 -7.55 14.74 -3.35
N PHE A 87 -6.50 13.94 -3.24
CA PHE A 87 -5.47 13.82 -4.29
C PHE A 87 -6.10 13.32 -5.60
N LEU A 88 -6.94 12.28 -5.54
CA LEU A 88 -7.56 11.71 -6.74
C LEU A 88 -8.58 12.66 -7.38
N GLU A 89 -9.21 13.52 -6.60
CA GLU A 89 -10.10 14.55 -7.14
C GLU A 89 -9.33 15.60 -7.93
N GLU A 90 -8.12 15.93 -7.50
CA GLU A 90 -7.26 16.89 -8.19
C GLU A 90 -6.50 16.26 -9.36
N GLN A 91 -6.09 15.01 -9.21
CA GLN A 91 -5.29 14.28 -10.19
C GLN A 91 -6.15 13.17 -10.82
N ARG A 92 -7.07 13.56 -11.69
CA ARG A 92 -8.07 12.63 -12.28
C ARG A 92 -7.47 11.62 -13.25
N ASN A 93 -6.21 11.83 -13.65
CA ASN A 93 -5.48 10.91 -14.53
C ASN A 93 -4.70 9.84 -13.74
N VAL A 94 -4.87 9.76 -12.43
CA VAL A 94 -4.17 8.77 -11.59
C VAL A 94 -5.12 7.65 -11.19
N ASN A 95 -4.70 6.41 -11.43
CA ASN A 95 -5.31 5.21 -10.84
C ASN A 95 -4.39 4.71 -9.74
N ILE A 96 -4.96 4.23 -8.65
CA ILE A 96 -4.19 3.72 -7.53
C ILE A 96 -4.66 2.33 -7.14
N ASP A 97 -3.69 1.41 -7.02
CA ASP A 97 -3.90 0.04 -6.57
C ASP A 97 -3.15 -0.12 -5.24
N ILE A 98 -3.91 -0.25 -4.16
CA ILE A 98 -3.35 -0.34 -2.81
C ILE A 98 -3.38 -1.79 -2.35
N ARG A 99 -2.23 -2.32 -1.96
CA ARG A 99 -2.06 -3.69 -1.46
C ARG A 99 -1.44 -3.63 -0.07
N VAL A 100 -2.10 -4.24 0.90
CA VAL A 100 -1.76 -4.05 2.31
C VAL A 100 -1.29 -5.35 2.95
N ALA A 101 -0.21 -5.28 3.73
CA ALA A 101 0.29 -6.41 4.49
C ALA A 101 -0.49 -6.61 5.79
N ARG A 102 -1.02 -5.52 6.38
CA ARG A 102 -1.79 -5.55 7.63
C ARG A 102 -2.93 -4.56 7.56
N LEU A 103 -3.94 -4.79 8.40
CA LEU A 103 -5.07 -3.87 8.55
C LEU A 103 -4.86 -3.01 9.79
N TYR A 104 -4.94 -1.69 9.62
CA TYR A 104 -4.66 -0.71 10.66
C TYR A 104 -5.92 -0.41 11.47
N TYR A 105 -5.95 -0.84 12.74
CA TYR A 105 -7.04 -0.57 13.71
C TYR A 105 -8.42 -0.67 13.11
N VAL A 106 -8.72 -1.82 12.49
CA VAL A 106 -10.03 -2.04 11.86
C VAL A 106 -11.14 -2.31 12.88
N ASN A 107 -10.83 -2.33 14.17
CA ASN A 107 -11.84 -2.28 15.21
C ASN A 107 -12.43 -0.88 15.36
N ASN A 108 -11.78 0.13 14.82
CA ASN A 108 -12.30 1.49 14.80
C ASN A 108 -13.25 1.66 13.61
N PRO A 109 -14.56 1.90 13.84
CA PRO A 109 -15.52 2.03 12.73
C PRO A 109 -15.17 3.12 11.74
N ARG A 110 -14.53 4.20 12.19
CA ARG A 110 -14.11 5.30 11.32
C ARG A 110 -13.12 4.84 10.26
N ASN A 111 -12.15 3.99 10.65
CA ASN A 111 -11.19 3.43 9.70
C ASN A 111 -11.87 2.50 8.68
N CYS A 112 -12.81 1.69 9.13
CA CYS A 112 -13.56 0.79 8.24
C CYS A 112 -14.40 1.56 7.23
N MET A 113 -15.11 2.58 7.69
CA MET A 113 -15.96 3.41 6.82
C MET A 113 -15.11 4.16 5.81
N ALA A 114 -13.96 4.66 6.23
CA ALA A 114 -13.06 5.38 5.34
C ALA A 114 -12.48 4.48 4.24
N LEU A 115 -12.14 3.23 4.58
CA LEU A 115 -11.68 2.27 3.58
C LEU A 115 -12.77 1.94 2.56
N ARG A 116 -14.02 1.75 3.02
CA ARG A 116 -15.15 1.51 2.13
C ARG A 116 -15.36 2.67 1.17
N GLU A 117 -15.32 3.89 1.70
CA GLU A 117 -15.50 5.09 0.89
C GLU A 117 -14.39 5.24 -0.14
N LEU A 118 -13.14 5.06 0.28
CA LEU A 118 -12.00 5.14 -0.62
C LEU A 118 -12.09 4.11 -1.75
N LYS A 119 -12.46 2.87 -1.42
CA LYS A 119 -12.61 1.83 -2.42
C LYS A 119 -13.68 2.15 -3.46
N SER A 120 -14.69 2.95 -3.10
CA SER A 120 -15.76 3.32 -4.02
C SER A 120 -15.33 4.33 -5.08
N PHE A 121 -14.19 4.98 -4.91
CA PHE A 121 -13.69 5.94 -5.89
C PHE A 121 -13.28 5.23 -7.18
N GLN A 122 -13.62 5.85 -8.32
CA GLN A 122 -13.20 5.35 -9.61
C GLN A 122 -11.67 5.32 -9.70
N GLY A 123 -11.13 4.21 -10.19
CA GLY A 123 -9.69 4.06 -10.32
C GLY A 123 -8.97 3.60 -9.06
N VAL A 124 -9.70 3.26 -8.00
CA VAL A 124 -9.13 2.76 -6.75
C VAL A 124 -9.37 1.27 -6.62
N LYS A 125 -8.31 0.54 -6.27
CA LYS A 125 -8.37 -0.86 -5.86
C LYS A 125 -7.69 -0.97 -4.50
N ILE A 126 -8.26 -1.77 -3.61
CA ILE A 126 -7.67 -2.05 -2.31
C ILE A 126 -7.78 -3.56 -2.06
N THR A 127 -6.64 -4.22 -1.87
CA THR A 127 -6.59 -5.66 -1.62
C THR A 127 -5.57 -5.96 -0.54
N ALA A 128 -5.70 -7.12 0.09
CA ALA A 128 -4.64 -7.66 0.94
C ALA A 128 -3.52 -8.20 0.06
N MET A 129 -2.27 -8.06 0.51
CA MET A 129 -1.13 -8.62 -0.20
C MET A 129 -1.23 -10.14 -0.24
N GLU A 130 -0.97 -10.70 -1.42
CA GLU A 130 -0.92 -12.13 -1.67
C GLU A 130 0.53 -12.60 -1.79
N ASP A 131 0.74 -13.92 -1.93
CA ASP A 131 2.09 -14.48 -2.08
C ASP A 131 2.87 -13.79 -3.21
N GLU A 132 2.20 -13.58 -4.36
CA GLU A 132 2.83 -12.96 -5.53
C GLU A 132 3.28 -11.52 -5.25
N ASP A 133 2.55 -10.81 -4.41
CA ASP A 133 2.89 -9.44 -4.04
C ASP A 133 4.16 -9.39 -3.21
N TYR A 134 4.31 -10.31 -2.27
CA TYR A 134 5.51 -10.41 -1.45
C TYR A 134 6.73 -10.76 -2.30
N ASP A 135 6.57 -11.72 -3.22
CA ASP A 135 7.65 -12.08 -4.14
C ASP A 135 8.01 -10.90 -5.05
N TYR A 136 7.04 -10.18 -5.55
CA TYR A 136 7.27 -9.02 -6.40
C TYR A 136 8.00 -7.91 -5.65
N CYS A 137 7.62 -7.64 -4.41
CA CYS A 137 8.30 -6.62 -3.60
C CYS A 137 9.74 -7.01 -3.33
N TRP A 138 9.99 -8.29 -3.06
CA TRP A 138 11.36 -8.77 -2.87
C TRP A 138 12.20 -8.54 -4.13
N ASP A 139 11.67 -8.92 -5.28
CA ASP A 139 12.39 -8.81 -6.54
C ASP A 139 12.61 -7.36 -6.98
N THR A 140 11.66 -6.47 -6.64
CA THR A 140 11.65 -5.10 -7.15
C THR A 140 12.33 -4.11 -6.23
N PHE A 141 12.11 -4.21 -4.91
CA PHE A 141 12.55 -3.20 -3.94
C PHE A 141 13.79 -3.60 -3.15
N ILE A 142 14.24 -4.83 -3.25
CA ILE A 142 15.49 -5.29 -2.64
C ILE A 142 16.57 -5.35 -3.70
N GLN A 143 17.77 -4.91 -3.35
CA GLN A 143 18.90 -4.98 -4.27
C GLN A 143 19.12 -6.44 -4.70
N PRO A 144 19.28 -6.70 -6.01
CA PRO A 144 19.52 -8.05 -6.49
C PRO A 144 20.71 -8.67 -5.78
N ASP A 145 20.47 -9.83 -5.17
CA ASP A 145 21.46 -10.55 -4.38
C ASP A 145 21.36 -12.04 -4.68
N VAL A 146 22.42 -12.75 -4.39
CA VAL A 146 22.54 -14.16 -4.72
C VAL A 146 21.61 -15.03 -3.88
N ASN A 147 21.24 -14.58 -2.67
CA ASN A 147 20.48 -15.40 -1.72
C ASN A 147 19.03 -14.90 -1.59
N TYR A 148 18.12 -15.62 -2.23
CA TYR A 148 16.70 -15.45 -2.03
C TYR A 148 16.26 -16.44 -0.94
N ASP A 149 16.08 -15.93 0.27
CA ASP A 149 15.70 -16.73 1.43
C ASP A 149 14.37 -16.29 2.05
N PHE A 150 13.60 -15.50 1.31
CA PHE A 150 12.31 -15.02 1.75
C PHE A 150 11.20 -15.94 1.21
N SER A 151 10.32 -16.41 2.10
CA SER A 151 9.20 -17.25 1.70
C SER A 151 7.90 -16.74 2.31
N PRO A 152 6.96 -16.24 1.47
CA PRO A 152 5.67 -15.78 1.97
C PRO A 152 4.72 -16.91 2.34
N LYS A 153 5.06 -18.16 2.06
CA LYS A 153 4.20 -19.31 2.36
C LYS A 153 3.87 -19.41 3.84
N LYS A 154 4.77 -18.98 4.70
CA LYS A 154 4.56 -18.96 6.15
C LYS A 154 3.53 -17.93 6.62
N PHE A 155 3.10 -17.03 5.73
CA PHE A 155 2.09 -16.02 6.03
C PHE A 155 0.69 -16.42 5.59
N LYS A 156 0.49 -17.62 5.13
CA LYS A 156 -0.76 -18.06 4.50
C LYS A 156 -2.00 -17.78 5.36
N SER A 157 -1.92 -18.08 6.65
CA SER A 157 -3.04 -17.86 7.57
C SER A 157 -3.39 -16.38 7.70
N GLU A 158 -2.37 -15.54 7.84
CA GLU A 158 -2.53 -14.10 8.02
C GLU A 158 -3.04 -13.44 6.74
N ILE A 159 -2.53 -13.87 5.59
CA ILE A 159 -3.00 -13.39 4.28
C ILE A 159 -4.49 -13.71 4.13
N GLN A 160 -4.89 -14.95 4.43
CA GLN A 160 -6.29 -15.37 4.32
C GLN A 160 -7.18 -14.57 5.27
N ARG A 161 -6.75 -14.38 6.52
CA ARG A 161 -7.49 -13.59 7.51
C ARG A 161 -7.67 -12.15 7.06
N ASN A 162 -6.61 -11.52 6.56
CA ASN A 162 -6.66 -10.15 6.07
C ASN A 162 -7.60 -10.03 4.88
N ARG A 163 -7.55 -10.99 3.96
CA ARG A 163 -8.44 -11.00 2.79
C ARG A 163 -9.90 -11.04 3.21
N VAL A 164 -10.24 -11.98 4.09
CA VAL A 164 -11.62 -12.15 4.56
C VAL A 164 -12.09 -10.91 5.31
N LYS A 165 -11.25 -10.38 6.21
CA LYS A 165 -11.61 -9.18 6.98
C LYS A 165 -11.83 -7.97 6.09
N LEU A 166 -10.98 -7.79 5.08
CA LEU A 166 -11.11 -6.68 4.15
C LEU A 166 -12.38 -6.80 3.31
N GLU A 167 -12.72 -8.02 2.85
CA GLU A 167 -13.97 -8.27 2.14
C GLU A 167 -15.17 -7.94 3.02
N ASP A 168 -15.14 -8.32 4.29
CA ASP A 168 -16.21 -8.01 5.25
C ASP A 168 -16.37 -6.50 5.41
N ILE A 169 -15.25 -5.77 5.52
CA ILE A 169 -15.29 -4.30 5.62
C ILE A 169 -15.98 -3.71 4.40
N PHE A 170 -15.61 -4.16 3.21
CA PHE A 170 -16.17 -3.62 1.96
C PHE A 170 -17.65 -3.98 1.78
N GLN A 171 -18.10 -5.07 2.38
CA GLN A 171 -19.53 -5.44 2.37
C GLN A 171 -20.32 -4.82 3.53
N GLY A 172 -19.65 -4.09 4.41
CA GLY A 172 -20.31 -3.49 5.57
C GLY A 172 -20.57 -4.46 6.72
N LEU A 173 -19.87 -5.59 6.76
CA LEU A 173 -20.03 -6.65 7.78
C LEU A 173 -18.99 -6.53 8.90
N HIS A 174 -18.47 -5.33 9.13
CA HIS A 174 -17.39 -5.10 10.10
C HIS A 174 -17.89 -4.74 11.50
N LEU A 175 -19.13 -4.92 11.74
CA LEU A 175 -19.79 -4.58 13.03
C LEU A 175 -19.34 -5.49 14.17
#